data_d4e7c30de859c962aadb83dfa04f5d99
#
_entry.id   d4e7c30de859c962aadb83dfa04f5d99
#
_cell.length_a   1.000
_cell.length_b   1.000
_cell.length_c   1.000
_cell.angle_alpha   90.00
_cell.angle_beta   90.00
_cell.angle_gamma   90.00
#
_symmetry.space_group_name_H-M   'P 1'
#
loop_
_entity.id
_entity.type
_entity.pdbx_description
1 polymer ?
#
loop_
_entity_poly.entity_id
_entity_poly.type
_entity_poly.pdbx_seq_one_letter_code
_entity_poly.pdbx_strand_id
1 'polypeptide(L)'
;MTAANIFMNETEKTSKRKQCILRAVNEALAEVDYSKLSIEDIASRAGVGKSTIYRWWKHKSDLVFETFKENTASVFELEFDKSLQYNLSQQLLKLSMALNQQAGRALLVVMAENREAAGDFFKQYLLPRREQTRKLIQLSIERQEIRADYDFETMLDMLYAAVHYQIIFFNCVPDEAYVEKLVTVSLAPIMMNKAD
;
A
#
# COMPACT_ATOMS: atom_id res chain seq x y z
N MET A 1 -38.33 -17.08 -0.61
CA MET A 1 -36.97 -16.46 -0.68
C MET A 1 -37.15 -14.98 -0.55
N THR A 2 -36.69 -14.39 0.54
CA THR A 2 -36.87 -12.96 0.85
C THR A 2 -35.93 -12.08 0.04
N ALA A 3 -36.34 -10.86 -0.32
CA ALA A 3 -35.54 -9.88 -1.07
C ALA A 3 -34.12 -9.71 -0.49
N ALA A 4 -33.96 -9.75 0.82
CA ALA A 4 -32.66 -9.70 1.52
C ALA A 4 -31.71 -10.84 1.10
N ASN A 5 -32.19 -12.05 0.88
CA ASN A 5 -31.38 -13.20 0.42
C ASN A 5 -30.94 -13.06 -1.05
N ILE A 6 -31.74 -12.37 -1.88
CA ILE A 6 -31.39 -12.11 -3.29
C ILE A 6 -30.31 -11.04 -3.35
N PHE A 7 -30.41 -9.96 -2.56
CA PHE A 7 -29.40 -8.88 -2.50
C PHE A 7 -28.06 -9.36 -1.93
N MET A 8 -28.06 -10.19 -0.89
CA MET A 8 -26.82 -10.81 -0.37
C MET A 8 -26.13 -11.68 -1.41
N ASN A 9 -26.89 -12.47 -2.18
CA ASN A 9 -26.35 -13.34 -3.22
C ASN A 9 -25.75 -12.54 -4.41
N GLU A 10 -26.33 -11.40 -4.78
CA GLU A 10 -25.81 -10.53 -5.84
C GLU A 10 -24.54 -9.80 -5.41
N THR A 11 -24.48 -9.30 -4.18
CA THR A 11 -23.30 -8.64 -3.62
C THR A 11 -22.14 -9.62 -3.52
N GLU A 12 -22.38 -10.82 -3.06
CA GLU A 12 -21.36 -11.87 -2.97
C GLU A 12 -20.84 -12.32 -4.34
N LYS A 13 -21.73 -12.49 -5.33
CA LYS A 13 -21.35 -12.78 -6.72
C LYS A 13 -20.51 -11.66 -7.33
N THR A 14 -20.86 -10.42 -7.06
CA THR A 14 -20.12 -9.23 -7.53
C THR A 14 -18.73 -9.20 -6.91
N SER A 15 -18.60 -9.43 -5.60
CA SER A 15 -17.33 -9.51 -4.89
C SER A 15 -16.45 -10.62 -5.46
N LYS A 16 -16.94 -11.82 -5.60
CA LYS A 16 -16.21 -12.98 -6.18
C LYS A 16 -15.71 -12.67 -7.61
N ARG A 17 -16.55 -12.00 -8.41
CA ARG A 17 -16.17 -11.63 -9.80
C ARG A 17 -15.08 -10.57 -9.84
N LYS A 18 -15.13 -9.57 -8.95
CA LYS A 18 -14.04 -8.58 -8.80
C LYS A 18 -12.74 -9.26 -8.40
N GLN A 19 -12.76 -10.13 -7.40
CA GLN A 19 -11.58 -10.88 -6.96
C GLN A 19 -10.99 -11.75 -8.08
N CYS A 20 -11.83 -12.37 -8.92
CA CYS A 20 -11.37 -13.14 -10.07
C CYS A 20 -10.61 -12.25 -11.07
N ILE A 21 -11.12 -11.05 -11.35
CA ILE A 21 -10.44 -10.08 -12.24
C ILE A 21 -9.11 -9.61 -11.62
N LEU A 22 -9.07 -9.25 -10.33
CA LEU A 22 -7.83 -8.81 -9.66
C LEU A 22 -6.77 -9.91 -9.62
N ARG A 23 -7.19 -11.18 -9.49
CA ARG A 23 -6.28 -12.33 -9.62
C ARG A 23 -5.71 -12.42 -11.02
N ALA A 24 -6.53 -12.29 -12.07
CA ALA A 24 -6.08 -12.29 -13.45
C ALA A 24 -5.09 -11.15 -13.75
N VAL A 25 -5.24 -9.98 -13.08
CA VAL A 25 -4.24 -8.90 -13.15
C VAL A 25 -2.90 -9.34 -12.55
N ASN A 26 -2.90 -9.97 -11.37
CA ASN A 26 -1.67 -10.48 -10.75
C ASN A 26 -0.99 -11.52 -11.65
N GLU A 27 -1.75 -12.45 -12.24
CA GLU A 27 -1.24 -13.47 -13.16
C GLU A 27 -0.64 -12.83 -14.42
N ALA A 28 -1.33 -11.87 -15.02
CA ALA A 28 -0.82 -11.16 -16.20
C ALA A 28 0.47 -10.36 -15.88
N LEU A 29 0.51 -9.65 -14.75
CA LEU A 29 1.68 -8.89 -14.31
C LEU A 29 2.88 -9.80 -13.94
N ALA A 30 2.67 -11.08 -13.66
CA ALA A 30 3.77 -12.02 -13.47
C ALA A 30 4.49 -12.37 -14.79
N GLU A 31 3.82 -12.16 -15.94
CA GLU A 31 4.33 -12.51 -17.27
C GLU A 31 4.79 -11.30 -18.07
N VAL A 32 4.14 -10.12 -17.84
CA VAL A 32 4.44 -8.90 -18.61
C VAL A 32 4.51 -7.66 -17.72
N ASP A 33 5.29 -6.67 -18.16
CA ASP A 33 5.33 -5.36 -17.53
C ASP A 33 4.01 -4.58 -17.73
N TYR A 34 3.78 -3.57 -16.86
CA TYR A 34 2.60 -2.70 -16.94
C TYR A 34 2.35 -2.12 -18.33
N SER A 35 3.38 -1.75 -19.06
CA SER A 35 3.26 -1.19 -20.43
C SER A 35 2.59 -2.15 -21.41
N LYS A 36 2.83 -3.45 -21.26
CA LYS A 36 2.27 -4.52 -22.10
C LYS A 36 0.97 -5.12 -21.55
N LEU A 37 0.60 -4.78 -20.31
CA LEU A 37 -0.66 -5.24 -19.71
C LEU A 37 -1.86 -4.76 -20.53
N SER A 38 -2.76 -5.66 -20.91
CA SER A 38 -3.95 -5.33 -21.70
C SER A 38 -5.25 -5.79 -21.00
N ILE A 39 -6.31 -4.99 -21.20
CA ILE A 39 -7.65 -5.33 -20.68
C ILE A 39 -8.19 -6.59 -21.37
N GLU A 40 -7.83 -6.83 -22.61
CA GLU A 40 -8.19 -8.02 -23.40
C GLU A 40 -7.67 -9.30 -22.74
N ASP A 41 -6.40 -9.30 -22.38
CA ASP A 41 -5.76 -10.47 -21.72
C ASP A 41 -6.37 -10.71 -20.34
N ILE A 42 -6.52 -9.65 -19.54
CA ILE A 42 -7.16 -9.75 -18.21
C ILE A 42 -8.59 -10.30 -18.32
N ALA A 43 -9.38 -9.82 -19.29
CA ALA A 43 -10.74 -10.27 -19.50
C ALA A 43 -10.80 -11.78 -19.88
N SER A 44 -9.87 -12.20 -20.77
CA SER A 44 -9.72 -13.60 -21.18
C SER A 44 -9.39 -14.50 -19.99
N ARG A 45 -8.37 -14.14 -19.19
CA ARG A 45 -7.96 -14.89 -18.00
C ARG A 45 -9.06 -14.98 -16.94
N ALA A 46 -9.78 -13.90 -16.72
CA ALA A 46 -10.88 -13.83 -15.76
C ALA A 46 -12.19 -14.49 -16.26
N GLY A 47 -12.27 -14.88 -17.52
CA GLY A 47 -13.48 -15.44 -18.12
C GLY A 47 -14.65 -14.45 -18.16
N VAL A 48 -14.36 -13.14 -18.37
CA VAL A 48 -15.38 -12.08 -18.42
C VAL A 48 -15.27 -11.24 -19.69
N GLY A 49 -16.36 -10.55 -20.06
CA GLY A 49 -16.29 -9.55 -21.13
C GLY A 49 -15.59 -8.26 -20.67
N LYS A 50 -14.89 -7.54 -21.58
CA LYS A 50 -14.27 -6.24 -21.31
C LYS A 50 -15.26 -5.23 -20.69
N SER A 51 -16.52 -5.23 -21.14
CA SER A 51 -17.57 -4.37 -20.58
C SER A 51 -17.81 -4.61 -19.09
N THR A 52 -17.56 -5.83 -18.59
CA THR A 52 -17.63 -6.13 -17.17
C THR A 52 -16.51 -5.44 -16.39
N ILE A 53 -15.31 -5.41 -16.95
CA ILE A 53 -14.15 -4.72 -16.34
C ILE A 53 -14.43 -3.21 -16.35
N TYR A 54 -14.75 -2.61 -17.49
CA TYR A 54 -14.97 -1.17 -17.61
C TYR A 54 -16.15 -0.64 -16.78
N ARG A 55 -17.08 -1.50 -16.36
CA ARG A 55 -18.14 -1.11 -15.43
C ARG A 55 -17.62 -0.73 -14.05
N TRP A 56 -16.48 -1.30 -13.61
CA TRP A 56 -15.89 -1.06 -12.30
C TRP A 56 -14.61 -0.21 -12.34
N TRP A 57 -13.82 -0.36 -13.39
CA TRP A 57 -12.53 0.31 -13.56
C TRP A 57 -12.48 0.95 -14.94
N LYS A 58 -12.37 2.29 -14.96
CA LYS A 58 -12.37 3.05 -16.22
C LYS A 58 -11.04 2.91 -16.95
N HIS A 59 -9.95 2.79 -16.21
CA HIS A 59 -8.60 2.75 -16.74
C HIS A 59 -7.84 1.51 -16.24
N LYS A 60 -6.83 1.11 -17.00
CA LYS A 60 -5.89 0.05 -16.61
C LYS A 60 -5.17 0.37 -15.29
N SER A 61 -4.88 1.65 -15.05
CA SER A 61 -4.29 2.14 -13.80
C SER A 61 -5.16 1.84 -12.57
N ASP A 62 -6.48 1.96 -12.69
CA ASP A 62 -7.41 1.69 -11.59
C ASP A 62 -7.38 0.22 -11.17
N LEU A 63 -7.22 -0.68 -12.16
CA LEU A 63 -7.06 -2.11 -11.91
C LEU A 63 -5.77 -2.42 -11.15
N VAL A 64 -4.65 -1.82 -11.56
CA VAL A 64 -3.36 -1.99 -10.86
C VAL A 64 -3.45 -1.46 -9.44
N PHE A 65 -4.05 -0.28 -9.26
CA PHE A 65 -4.26 0.30 -7.94
C PHE A 65 -5.10 -0.62 -7.03
N GLU A 66 -6.26 -1.07 -7.52
CA GLU A 66 -7.13 -1.92 -6.71
C GLU A 66 -6.47 -3.29 -6.43
N THR A 67 -5.70 -3.83 -7.38
CA THR A 67 -4.92 -5.06 -7.18
C THR A 67 -3.87 -4.88 -6.08
N PHE A 68 -3.10 -3.79 -6.11
CA PHE A 68 -2.14 -3.47 -5.06
C PHE A 68 -2.81 -3.29 -3.70
N LYS A 69 -3.92 -2.57 -3.67
CA LYS A 69 -4.71 -2.33 -2.46
C LYS A 69 -5.22 -3.63 -1.84
N GLU A 70 -5.76 -4.55 -2.65
CA GLU A 70 -6.22 -5.87 -2.21
C GLU A 70 -5.05 -6.71 -1.67
N ASN A 71 -3.94 -6.76 -2.39
CA ASN A 71 -2.74 -7.50 -1.99
C ASN A 71 -2.12 -6.98 -0.68
N THR A 72 -2.38 -5.73 -0.31
CA THR A 72 -1.81 -5.07 0.86
C THR A 72 -2.83 -4.73 1.95
N ALA A 73 -4.06 -5.20 1.85
CA ALA A 73 -5.15 -4.85 2.77
C ALA A 73 -4.80 -5.14 4.25
N SER A 74 -4.22 -6.32 4.52
CA SER A 74 -3.81 -6.75 5.88
C SER A 74 -2.34 -6.45 6.22
N VAL A 75 -1.58 -5.88 5.27
CA VAL A 75 -0.11 -5.76 5.41
C VAL A 75 0.29 -4.57 6.30
N PHE A 76 -0.53 -3.52 6.37
CA PHE A 76 -0.20 -2.25 7.01
C PHE A 76 -1.02 -1.98 8.30
N GLU A 77 -1.47 -3.01 8.98
CA GLU A 77 -2.12 -2.88 10.27
C GLU A 77 -1.09 -2.45 11.33
N LEU A 78 -1.47 -1.46 12.17
CA LEU A 78 -0.66 -0.97 13.27
C LEU A 78 -1.04 -1.68 14.57
N GLU A 79 -0.04 -2.01 15.37
CA GLU A 79 -0.19 -2.55 16.71
C GLU A 79 -0.04 -1.41 17.72
N PHE A 80 -1.15 -0.80 18.12
CA PHE A 80 -1.15 0.39 19.00
C PHE A 80 -0.62 0.14 20.42
N ASP A 81 -0.46 -1.10 20.84
CA ASP A 81 0.19 -1.52 22.08
C ASP A 81 1.73 -1.59 21.98
N LYS A 82 2.27 -1.55 20.76
CA LYS A 82 3.71 -1.55 20.49
C LYS A 82 4.26 -0.13 20.31
N SER A 83 5.59 -0.02 20.39
CA SER A 83 6.29 1.25 20.22
C SER A 83 6.16 1.80 18.78
N LEU A 84 6.39 3.12 18.63
CA LEU A 84 6.46 3.77 17.33
C LEU A 84 7.57 3.14 16.47
N GLN A 85 8.74 2.87 17.05
CA GLN A 85 9.87 2.24 16.35
C GLN A 85 9.48 0.88 15.76
N TYR A 86 8.85 0.01 16.56
CA TYR A 86 8.38 -1.30 16.09
C TYR A 86 7.43 -1.16 14.91
N ASN A 87 6.39 -0.32 15.04
CA ASN A 87 5.38 -0.16 14.00
C ASN A 87 5.94 0.41 12.70
N LEU A 88 6.82 1.43 12.78
CA LEU A 88 7.46 2.00 11.59
C LEU A 88 8.38 0.98 10.91
N SER A 89 9.17 0.20 11.67
CA SER A 89 10.01 -0.85 11.11
C SER A 89 9.19 -1.91 10.39
N GLN A 90 8.10 -2.39 11.01
CA GLN A 90 7.21 -3.36 10.39
C GLN A 90 6.53 -2.81 9.13
N GLN A 91 6.05 -1.55 9.18
CA GLN A 91 5.41 -0.91 8.04
C GLN A 91 6.36 -0.75 6.86
N LEU A 92 7.59 -0.27 7.08
CA LEU A 92 8.56 -0.04 6.01
C LEU A 92 9.06 -1.35 5.41
N LEU A 93 9.27 -2.39 6.23
CA LEU A 93 9.64 -3.72 5.75
C LEU A 93 8.53 -4.32 4.87
N LYS A 94 7.30 -4.28 5.33
CA LYS A 94 6.14 -4.75 4.56
C LYS A 94 5.93 -3.94 3.28
N LEU A 95 6.15 -2.61 3.33
CA LEU A 95 6.11 -1.75 2.15
C LEU A 95 7.18 -2.15 1.12
N SER A 96 8.42 -2.39 1.55
CA SER A 96 9.50 -2.79 0.65
C SER A 96 9.17 -4.08 -0.09
N MET A 97 8.64 -5.07 0.63
CA MET A 97 8.18 -6.33 0.05
C MET A 97 7.02 -6.13 -0.94
N ALA A 98 6.02 -5.33 -0.57
CA ALA A 98 4.84 -5.06 -1.41
C ALA A 98 5.21 -4.33 -2.71
N LEU A 99 6.08 -3.32 -2.63
CA LEU A 99 6.55 -2.57 -3.81
C LEU A 99 7.43 -3.41 -4.74
N ASN A 100 8.11 -4.43 -4.21
CA ASN A 100 8.93 -5.33 -5.02
C ASN A 100 8.09 -6.39 -5.77
N GLN A 101 6.86 -6.64 -5.38
CA GLN A 101 5.95 -7.51 -6.14
C GLN A 101 5.51 -6.86 -7.45
N GLN A 102 5.06 -7.67 -8.41
CA GLN A 102 4.67 -7.20 -9.76
C GLN A 102 3.62 -6.08 -9.72
N ALA A 103 2.58 -6.22 -8.90
CA ALA A 103 1.56 -5.18 -8.75
C ALA A 103 2.14 -3.88 -8.14
N GLY A 104 3.10 -3.99 -7.20
CA GLY A 104 3.81 -2.84 -6.63
C GLY A 104 4.70 -2.14 -7.65
N ARG A 105 5.47 -2.90 -8.43
CA ARG A 105 6.30 -2.34 -9.53
C ARG A 105 5.44 -1.67 -10.59
N ALA A 106 4.32 -2.29 -10.98
CA ALA A 106 3.35 -1.70 -11.90
C ALA A 106 2.75 -0.41 -11.34
N LEU A 107 2.43 -0.38 -10.04
CA LEU A 107 1.94 0.82 -9.37
C LEU A 107 2.94 1.97 -9.43
N LEU A 108 4.24 1.73 -9.21
CA LEU A 108 5.28 2.77 -9.30
C LEU A 108 5.32 3.40 -10.71
N VAL A 109 5.15 2.59 -11.76
CA VAL A 109 5.05 3.10 -13.14
C VAL A 109 3.79 3.95 -13.32
N VAL A 110 2.62 3.46 -12.86
CA VAL A 110 1.36 4.23 -12.90
C VAL A 110 1.51 5.59 -12.22
N MET A 111 2.12 5.61 -11.03
CA MET A 111 2.33 6.84 -10.25
C MET A 111 3.23 7.85 -10.96
N ALA A 112 4.25 7.37 -11.68
CA ALA A 112 5.16 8.23 -12.44
C ALA A 112 4.51 8.80 -13.71
N GLU A 113 3.66 8.03 -14.39
CA GLU A 113 3.08 8.37 -15.68
C GLU A 113 1.75 9.13 -15.58
N ASN A 114 0.97 8.91 -14.51
CA ASN A 114 -0.41 9.39 -14.40
C ASN A 114 -0.62 10.16 -13.09
N ARG A 115 -0.61 11.50 -13.18
CA ARG A 115 -0.81 12.40 -12.02
C ARG A 115 -2.19 12.27 -11.37
N GLU A 116 -3.23 12.00 -12.14
CA GLU A 116 -4.59 11.83 -11.62
C GLU A 116 -4.67 10.55 -10.78
N ALA A 117 -4.20 9.43 -11.34
CA ALA A 117 -4.12 8.16 -10.61
C ALA A 117 -3.26 8.28 -9.34
N ALA A 118 -2.15 9.03 -9.39
CA ALA A 118 -1.33 9.32 -8.22
C ALA A 118 -2.09 10.09 -7.15
N GLY A 119 -2.87 11.11 -7.53
CA GLY A 119 -3.70 11.89 -6.62
C GLY A 119 -4.81 11.04 -5.97
N ASP A 120 -5.43 10.17 -6.72
CA ASP A 120 -6.46 9.25 -6.21
C ASP A 120 -5.87 8.20 -5.27
N PHE A 121 -4.71 7.63 -5.61
CA PHE A 121 -3.97 6.74 -4.73
C PHE A 121 -3.63 7.43 -3.41
N PHE A 122 -3.12 8.66 -3.45
CA PHE A 122 -2.83 9.43 -2.25
C PHE A 122 -4.07 9.56 -1.36
N LYS A 123 -5.19 10.03 -1.91
CA LYS A 123 -6.42 10.31 -1.15
C LYS A 123 -7.08 9.04 -0.60
N GLN A 124 -7.14 7.98 -1.41
CA GLN A 124 -7.90 6.78 -1.08
C GLN A 124 -7.10 5.75 -0.30
N TYR A 125 -5.76 5.78 -0.45
CA TYR A 125 -4.90 4.76 0.12
C TYR A 125 -3.86 5.29 1.12
N LEU A 126 -3.07 6.29 0.74
CA LEU A 126 -1.98 6.78 1.59
C LEU A 126 -2.50 7.64 2.75
N LEU A 127 -3.41 8.58 2.49
CA LEU A 127 -3.89 9.51 3.49
C LEU A 127 -4.56 8.80 4.70
N PRO A 128 -5.45 7.82 4.52
CA PRO A 128 -6.02 7.09 5.66
C PRO A 128 -4.96 6.35 6.50
N ARG A 129 -3.91 5.81 5.86
CA ARG A 129 -2.79 5.15 6.57
C ARG A 129 -1.95 6.13 7.35
N ARG A 130 -1.66 7.29 6.74
CA ARG A 130 -0.93 8.37 7.41
C ARG A 130 -1.68 8.89 8.63
N GLU A 131 -3.01 8.96 8.59
CA GLU A 131 -3.84 9.30 9.75
C GLU A 131 -3.70 8.28 10.90
N GLN A 132 -3.61 6.98 10.59
CA GLN A 132 -3.36 5.98 11.64
C GLN A 132 -1.96 6.13 12.24
N THR A 133 -0.95 6.43 11.43
CA THR A 133 0.42 6.67 11.91
C THR A 133 0.47 7.94 12.79
N ARG A 134 -0.26 9.01 12.44
CA ARG A 134 -0.39 10.21 13.30
C ARG A 134 -0.99 9.89 14.68
N LYS A 135 -2.02 9.04 14.72
CA LYS A 135 -2.58 8.57 16.01
C LYS A 135 -1.57 7.81 16.84
N LEU A 136 -0.77 6.96 16.22
CA LEU A 136 0.30 6.22 16.92
C LEU A 136 1.38 7.18 17.44
N ILE A 137 1.79 8.18 16.66
CA ILE A 137 2.72 9.23 17.09
C ILE A 137 2.16 9.97 18.31
N GLN A 138 0.89 10.37 18.27
CA GLN A 138 0.24 11.04 19.38
C GLN A 138 0.25 10.18 20.67
N LEU A 139 -0.07 8.90 20.54
CA LEU A 139 0.01 7.95 21.66
C LEU A 139 1.44 7.79 22.20
N SER A 140 2.44 7.79 21.33
CA SER A 140 3.85 7.70 21.74
C SER A 140 4.32 8.96 22.49
N ILE A 141 3.81 10.13 22.12
CA ILE A 141 4.01 11.39 22.87
C ILE A 141 3.36 11.30 24.26
N GLU A 142 2.11 10.85 24.35
CA GLU A 142 1.36 10.67 25.60
C GLU A 142 2.05 9.65 26.54
N ARG A 143 2.71 8.64 25.98
CA ARG A 143 3.51 7.63 26.70
C ARG A 143 4.90 8.13 27.07
N GLN A 144 5.26 9.35 26.69
CA GLN A 144 6.61 9.93 26.89
C GLN A 144 7.72 9.10 26.23
N GLU A 145 7.42 8.41 25.13
CA GLU A 145 8.43 7.68 24.34
C GLU A 145 9.22 8.63 23.45
N ILE A 146 8.55 9.68 22.94
CA ILE A 146 9.12 10.68 22.03
C ILE A 146 8.69 12.11 22.44
N ARG A 147 9.51 13.10 22.04
CA ARG A 147 9.19 14.51 22.24
C ARG A 147 8.11 15.00 21.27
N ALA A 148 7.32 16.01 21.68
CA ALA A 148 6.20 16.52 20.88
C ALA A 148 6.62 17.61 19.85
N ASP A 149 7.74 18.30 20.09
CA ASP A 149 8.19 19.46 19.30
C ASP A 149 9.06 19.04 18.11
N TYR A 150 8.50 18.24 17.19
CA TYR A 150 9.21 17.74 16.02
C TYR A 150 8.33 17.70 14.78
N ASP A 151 8.91 17.89 13.61
CA ASP A 151 8.21 17.76 12.32
C ASP A 151 8.10 16.29 11.91
N PHE A 152 7.06 15.63 12.43
CA PHE A 152 6.77 14.23 12.12
C PHE A 152 6.38 14.00 10.67
N GLU A 153 5.78 15.00 10.00
CA GLU A 153 5.37 14.85 8.61
C GLU A 153 6.59 14.73 7.70
N THR A 154 7.55 15.62 7.85
CA THR A 154 8.82 15.53 7.10
C THR A 154 9.60 14.26 7.45
N MET A 155 9.62 13.84 8.72
CA MET A 155 10.27 12.59 9.12
C MET A 155 9.64 11.38 8.42
N LEU A 156 8.32 11.29 8.39
CA LEU A 156 7.62 10.22 7.69
C LEU A 156 7.92 10.25 6.19
N ASP A 157 7.94 11.43 5.57
CA ASP A 157 8.30 11.56 4.15
C ASP A 157 9.70 11.02 3.88
N MET A 158 10.71 11.36 4.72
CA MET A 158 12.07 10.85 4.59
C MET A 158 12.14 9.32 4.73
N LEU A 159 11.41 8.73 5.69
CA LEU A 159 11.37 7.30 5.91
C LEU A 159 10.81 6.55 4.70
N TYR A 160 9.65 6.98 4.21
CA TYR A 160 9.04 6.33 3.04
C TYR A 160 9.83 6.58 1.76
N ALA A 161 10.37 7.80 1.56
CA ALA A 161 11.19 8.12 0.40
C ALA A 161 12.45 7.24 0.32
N ALA A 162 13.09 6.93 1.45
CA ALA A 162 14.28 6.08 1.47
C ALA A 162 13.99 4.67 0.93
N VAL A 163 12.83 4.07 1.26
CA VAL A 163 12.42 2.77 0.72
C VAL A 163 12.21 2.84 -0.79
N HIS A 164 11.49 3.85 -1.27
CA HIS A 164 11.28 4.05 -2.72
C HIS A 164 12.61 4.27 -3.45
N TYR A 165 13.52 5.04 -2.87
CA TYR A 165 14.83 5.32 -3.42
C TYR A 165 15.65 4.04 -3.64
N GLN A 166 15.68 3.14 -2.65
CA GLN A 166 16.35 1.85 -2.76
C GLN A 166 15.76 0.98 -3.88
N ILE A 167 14.43 0.93 -3.96
CA ILE A 167 13.75 0.09 -4.96
C ILE A 167 13.91 0.66 -6.37
N ILE A 168 13.72 1.98 -6.54
CA ILE A 168 13.67 2.60 -7.87
C ILE A 168 15.07 2.79 -8.46
N PHE A 169 16.03 3.28 -7.67
CA PHE A 169 17.34 3.65 -8.19
C PHE A 169 18.40 2.57 -8.03
N PHE A 170 18.35 1.80 -6.93
CA PHE A 170 19.33 0.74 -6.70
C PHE A 170 18.82 -0.65 -7.06
N ASN A 171 17.55 -0.79 -7.45
CA ASN A 171 16.87 -2.07 -7.66
C ASN A 171 17.10 -3.05 -6.49
N CYS A 172 17.17 -2.51 -5.28
CA CYS A 172 17.44 -3.22 -4.05
C CYS A 172 16.19 -3.19 -3.16
N VAL A 173 15.82 -4.35 -2.62
CA VAL A 173 14.71 -4.46 -1.66
C VAL A 173 15.30 -4.24 -0.27
N PRO A 174 14.92 -3.16 0.45
CA PRO A 174 15.33 -2.97 1.82
C PRO A 174 15.01 -4.19 2.69
N ASP A 175 16.03 -4.74 3.32
CA ASP A 175 15.92 -5.82 4.28
C ASP A 175 15.65 -5.29 5.70
N GLU A 176 15.47 -6.20 6.66
CA GLU A 176 15.21 -5.88 8.05
C GLU A 176 16.32 -5.01 8.66
N ALA A 177 17.59 -5.35 8.40
CA ALA A 177 18.74 -4.61 8.94
C ALA A 177 18.80 -3.16 8.43
N TYR A 178 18.53 -2.96 7.14
CA TYR A 178 18.45 -1.62 6.56
C TYR A 178 17.29 -0.82 7.17
N VAL A 179 16.09 -1.44 7.25
CA VAL A 179 14.89 -0.77 7.79
C VAL A 179 15.06 -0.42 9.26
N GLU A 180 15.57 -1.32 10.09
CA GLU A 180 15.85 -1.04 11.50
C GLU A 180 16.83 0.12 11.69
N LYS A 181 17.91 0.13 10.91
CA LYS A 181 18.89 1.23 10.93
C LYS A 181 18.25 2.56 10.50
N LEU A 182 17.46 2.55 9.41
CA LEU A 182 16.76 3.74 8.91
C LEU A 182 15.83 4.33 9.97
N VAL A 183 15.00 3.48 10.60
CA VAL A 183 14.06 3.91 11.64
C VAL A 183 14.81 4.41 12.88
N THR A 184 15.83 3.68 13.34
CA THR A 184 16.62 4.07 14.51
C THR A 184 17.26 5.43 14.32
N VAL A 185 17.92 5.69 13.18
CA VAL A 185 18.56 6.98 12.88
C VAL A 185 17.52 8.09 12.80
N SER A 186 16.36 7.83 12.21
CA SER A 186 15.30 8.83 12.04
C SER A 186 14.61 9.17 13.36
N LEU A 187 14.48 8.23 14.28
CA LEU A 187 13.87 8.45 15.60
C LEU A 187 14.85 8.97 16.64
N ALA A 188 16.16 8.76 16.49
CA ALA A 188 17.18 9.16 17.48
C ALA A 188 17.04 10.60 17.99
N PRO A 189 16.72 11.62 17.14
CA PRO A 189 16.57 13.01 17.61
C PRO A 189 15.36 13.25 18.52
N ILE A 190 14.38 12.34 18.50
CA ILE A 190 13.08 12.54 19.18
C ILE A 190 12.83 11.58 20.33
N MET A 191 13.66 10.54 20.48
CA MET A 191 13.52 9.61 21.60
C MET A 191 13.76 10.34 22.93
N MET A 192 12.83 10.13 23.87
CA MET A 192 13.04 10.59 25.23
C MET A 192 14.04 9.65 25.91
N ASN A 193 15.13 10.21 26.45
CA ASN A 193 15.98 9.45 27.35
C ASN A 193 15.13 9.08 28.57
N LYS A 194 14.96 7.79 28.82
CA LYS A 194 14.48 7.37 30.14
C LYS A 194 15.55 7.85 31.11
N ALA A 195 15.23 8.91 31.87
CA ALA A 195 16.06 9.30 32.99
C ALA A 195 16.20 8.09 33.91
N ASP A 196 17.42 7.72 34.24
CA ASP A 196 17.75 6.69 35.20
C ASP A 196 17.09 6.93 36.57
#